data_4e5dc2e4f40d4a1b0bc7262ea2f9e2c3
#
_entry.id   4e5dc2e4f40d4a1b0bc7262ea2f9e2c3
#
_cell.length_a   1.000
_cell.length_b   1.000
_cell.length_c   1.000
_cell.angle_alpha   90.00
_cell.angle_beta   90.00
_cell.angle_gamma   90.00
#
_symmetry.space_group_name_H-M   'P 1'
#
loop_
_entity.id
_entity.type
_entity.pdbx_description
1 polymer ?
#
loop_
_entity_poly.entity_id
_entity_poly.type
_entity_poly.pdbx_seq_one_letter_code
_entity_poly.pdbx_strand_id
1 'polypeptide(L)'
;MILSKDQWKGAAILFGIAMIAWLIVAIVSSDEPEVSNTPKKKSWAERKDSIRLADSLRFVQWKEEREQRYDSFRLEDSMRRVEWKRIRQQEYDSFRREDSLWRDSVGWRYPKHEKKDTVLDLNHCDTTELQYIRGIGRYTAVQIIKYREELGGYYSPEQLKDEPFQHLSLDTLLAHFTADAADVQTIDVNSCSIDRLQRHPYLRYKQAKAIYTLRRQRVSLKGIDDLRSLPELTEEDIERIAPYLRFE
;
A
#
# COMPACT_ATOMS: atom_id res chain seq x y z
N MET A 1 30.04 -42.46 68.48
CA MET A 1 31.03 -42.47 67.42
C MET A 1 32.05 -41.40 67.74
N ILE A 2 33.21 -41.82 68.33
CA ILE A 2 34.22 -40.84 68.84
C ILE A 2 35.21 -40.60 67.71
N LEU A 3 35.26 -39.39 67.23
CA LEU A 3 36.15 -38.95 66.16
C LEU A 3 37.61 -39.12 66.58
N SER A 4 38.47 -39.58 65.68
CA SER A 4 39.91 -39.75 65.96
C SER A 4 40.60 -38.39 66.15
N LYS A 5 41.72 -38.39 66.91
CA LYS A 5 42.45 -37.12 67.21
C LYS A 5 42.85 -36.33 65.94
N ASP A 6 43.03 -36.97 64.81
CA ASP A 6 43.40 -36.30 63.57
C ASP A 6 42.21 -35.73 62.85
N GLN A 7 41.05 -36.32 63.01
CA GLN A 7 39.79 -35.78 62.49
C GLN A 7 39.38 -34.52 63.30
N TRP A 8 39.66 -34.45 64.59
CA TRP A 8 39.45 -33.24 65.38
C TRP A 8 40.33 -32.07 64.97
N LYS A 9 41.59 -32.32 64.59
CA LYS A 9 42.48 -31.28 64.10
C LYS A 9 41.98 -30.74 62.73
N GLY A 10 41.55 -31.62 61.84
CA GLY A 10 40.96 -31.18 60.54
C GLY A 10 39.67 -30.35 60.71
N ALA A 11 38.78 -30.73 61.61
CA ALA A 11 37.58 -29.99 61.87
C ALA A 11 37.89 -28.61 62.48
N ALA A 12 38.86 -28.51 63.37
CA ALA A 12 39.29 -27.24 63.99
C ALA A 12 39.91 -26.24 62.96
N ILE A 13 40.68 -26.79 61.99
CA ILE A 13 41.23 -25.96 60.88
C ILE A 13 40.12 -25.42 59.98
N LEU A 14 39.14 -26.27 59.60
CA LEU A 14 38.00 -25.83 58.78
C LEU A 14 37.12 -24.82 59.48
N PHE A 15 36.91 -24.99 60.82
CA PHE A 15 36.21 -23.98 61.61
C PHE A 15 36.96 -22.65 61.69
N GLY A 16 38.26 -22.71 61.81
CA GLY A 16 39.14 -21.49 61.80
C GLY A 16 39.05 -20.76 60.49
N ILE A 17 39.09 -21.48 59.37
CA ILE A 17 38.97 -20.88 58.02
C ILE A 17 37.56 -20.26 57.81
N ALA A 18 36.50 -20.96 58.25
CA ALA A 18 35.15 -20.48 58.15
C ALA A 18 34.94 -19.20 59.03
N MET A 19 35.53 -19.15 60.21
CA MET A 19 35.51 -17.96 61.10
C MET A 19 36.26 -16.81 60.48
N ILE A 20 37.41 -17.03 59.88
CA ILE A 20 38.17 -15.97 59.18
C ILE A 20 37.41 -15.44 57.97
N ALA A 21 36.84 -16.33 57.19
CA ALA A 21 36.00 -15.95 56.05
C ALA A 21 34.79 -15.12 56.49
N TRP A 22 34.12 -15.52 57.55
CA TRP A 22 32.99 -14.77 58.12
C TRP A 22 33.41 -13.39 58.69
N LEU A 23 34.58 -13.33 59.31
CA LEU A 23 35.15 -12.07 59.82
C LEU A 23 35.49 -11.10 58.67
N ILE A 24 36.07 -11.64 57.58
CA ILE A 24 36.36 -10.83 56.38
C ILE A 24 35.06 -10.30 55.78
N VAL A 25 34.02 -11.14 55.62
CA VAL A 25 32.72 -10.73 55.15
C VAL A 25 32.10 -9.68 56.07
N ALA A 26 32.18 -9.85 57.40
CA ALA A 26 31.65 -8.90 58.37
C ALA A 26 32.38 -7.53 58.32
N ILE A 27 33.73 -7.51 58.11
CA ILE A 27 34.51 -6.29 57.93
C ILE A 27 34.16 -5.60 56.60
N VAL A 28 34.09 -6.35 55.53
CA VAL A 28 33.72 -5.82 54.20
C VAL A 28 32.28 -5.27 54.19
N SER A 29 31.38 -5.93 54.91
CA SER A 29 29.96 -5.47 54.99
C SER A 29 29.76 -4.27 55.94
N SER A 30 30.73 -3.98 56.83
CA SER A 30 30.67 -2.82 57.72
C SER A 30 31.21 -1.52 57.09
N ASP A 31 31.89 -1.59 55.95
CA ASP A 31 32.44 -0.47 55.20
C ASP A 31 31.56 -0.03 54.00
N GLU A 32 30.35 -0.53 53.89
CA GLU A 32 29.42 0.10 52.94
C GLU A 32 29.02 1.49 53.46
N PRO A 33 29.41 2.57 52.76
CA PRO A 33 28.88 3.87 53.11
C PRO A 33 27.37 3.80 52.95
N GLU A 34 26.61 4.19 53.94
CA GLU A 34 25.16 4.43 53.85
C GLU A 34 24.93 5.40 52.67
N VAL A 35 24.78 4.85 51.49
CA VAL A 35 24.21 5.62 50.38
C VAL A 35 22.78 5.83 50.77
N SER A 36 22.49 6.97 51.33
CA SER A 36 21.13 7.40 51.57
C SER A 36 20.42 7.47 50.23
N ASN A 37 19.76 6.38 49.90
CA ASN A 37 18.95 6.21 48.68
C ASN A 37 17.64 6.97 48.81
N THR A 38 17.67 8.14 49.43
CA THR A 38 16.57 9.08 49.30
C THR A 38 16.76 9.78 47.94
N PRO A 39 15.90 9.51 46.94
CA PRO A 39 16.02 10.17 45.64
C PRO A 39 15.90 11.68 45.91
N LYS A 40 16.99 12.42 45.73
CA LYS A 40 16.96 13.89 45.82
C LYS A 40 15.84 14.36 44.91
N LYS A 41 14.80 14.99 45.49
CA LYS A 41 13.70 15.55 44.70
C LYS A 41 14.31 16.51 43.69
N LYS A 42 14.32 16.11 42.42
CA LYS A 42 14.79 16.96 41.32
C LYS A 42 14.09 18.33 41.42
N SER A 43 14.84 19.40 41.25
CA SER A 43 14.30 20.74 41.21
C SER A 43 13.25 20.87 40.11
N TRP A 44 12.36 21.83 40.19
CA TRP A 44 11.31 22.05 39.19
C TRP A 44 11.93 22.32 37.78
N ALA A 45 13.05 23.02 37.71
CA ALA A 45 13.80 23.30 36.51
C ALA A 45 14.35 21.99 35.88
N GLU A 46 15.00 21.13 36.66
CA GLU A 46 15.53 19.83 36.20
C GLU A 46 14.43 18.89 35.73
N ARG A 47 13.25 18.92 36.31
CA ARG A 47 12.08 18.16 35.83
C ARG A 47 11.61 18.67 34.48
N LYS A 48 11.52 20.01 34.33
CA LYS A 48 11.09 20.64 33.07
C LYS A 48 12.05 20.32 31.95
N ASP A 49 13.35 20.36 32.19
CA ASP A 49 14.36 20.04 31.18
C ASP A 49 14.37 18.53 30.82
N SER A 50 14.18 17.65 31.82
CA SER A 50 14.05 16.22 31.54
C SER A 50 12.79 15.87 30.74
N ILE A 51 11.67 16.56 30.96
CA ILE A 51 10.44 16.40 30.15
C ILE A 51 10.68 16.90 28.73
N ARG A 52 11.28 18.07 28.54
CA ARG A 52 11.61 18.60 27.22
C ARG A 52 12.53 17.66 26.44
N LEU A 53 13.55 17.10 27.10
CA LEU A 53 14.46 16.14 26.50
C LEU A 53 13.72 14.85 26.11
N ALA A 54 12.85 14.34 26.99
CA ALA A 54 12.06 13.16 26.73
C ALA A 54 11.08 13.37 25.55
N ASP A 55 10.46 14.54 25.46
CA ASP A 55 9.55 14.88 24.38
C ASP A 55 10.30 15.03 23.04
N SER A 56 11.48 15.66 23.06
CA SER A 56 12.33 15.75 21.85
C SER A 56 12.82 14.38 21.38
N LEU A 57 13.20 13.49 22.28
CA LEU A 57 13.58 12.11 21.94
C LEU A 57 12.40 11.30 21.37
N ARG A 58 11.21 11.43 21.99
CA ARG A 58 9.97 10.82 21.46
C ARG A 58 9.64 11.34 20.06
N PHE A 59 9.82 12.63 19.82
CA PHE A 59 9.59 13.22 18.50
C PHE A 59 10.56 12.67 17.45
N VAL A 60 11.86 12.54 17.78
CA VAL A 60 12.86 11.94 16.89
C VAL A 60 12.53 10.49 16.60
N GLN A 61 12.23 9.69 17.63
CA GLN A 61 11.84 8.29 17.47
C GLN A 61 10.58 8.15 16.59
N TRP A 62 9.55 8.97 16.83
CA TRP A 62 8.34 8.98 16.03
C TRP A 62 8.63 9.34 14.56
N LYS A 63 9.54 10.29 14.33
CA LYS A 63 9.96 10.67 12.97
C LYS A 63 10.66 9.51 12.25
N GLU A 64 11.61 8.86 12.91
CA GLU A 64 12.32 7.69 12.37
C GLU A 64 11.37 6.51 12.10
N GLU A 65 10.48 6.19 13.03
CA GLU A 65 9.50 5.14 12.83
C GLU A 65 8.51 5.47 11.69
N ARG A 66 8.19 6.74 11.52
CA ARG A 66 7.36 7.20 10.41
C ARG A 66 8.07 7.06 9.07
N GLU A 67 9.35 7.44 9.00
CA GLU A 67 10.18 7.25 7.79
C GLU A 67 10.34 5.77 7.45
N GLN A 68 10.66 4.91 8.41
CA GLN A 68 10.76 3.47 8.19
C GLN A 68 9.44 2.86 7.69
N ARG A 69 8.31 3.25 8.27
CA ARG A 69 6.99 2.82 7.77
C ARG A 69 6.70 3.34 6.36
N TYR A 70 7.16 4.53 6.03
CA TYR A 70 7.01 5.08 4.70
C TYR A 70 7.86 4.34 3.67
N ASP A 71 9.11 4.03 4.00
CA ASP A 71 10.01 3.30 3.11
C ASP A 71 9.58 1.85 2.92
N SER A 72 9.14 1.16 3.97
CA SER A 72 8.59 -0.19 3.86
C SER A 72 7.34 -0.21 2.95
N PHE A 73 6.43 0.75 3.13
CA PHE A 73 5.26 0.86 2.28
C PHE A 73 5.63 1.17 0.81
N ARG A 74 6.62 2.03 0.58
CA ARG A 74 7.12 2.35 -0.77
C ARG A 74 7.73 1.13 -1.45
N LEU A 75 8.47 0.32 -0.68
CA LEU A 75 9.04 -0.93 -1.16
C LEU A 75 7.94 -1.93 -1.51
N GLU A 76 6.97 -2.14 -0.62
CA GLU A 76 5.81 -3.02 -0.87
C GLU A 76 5.02 -2.59 -2.10
N ASP A 77 4.76 -1.29 -2.29
CA ASP A 77 4.06 -0.78 -3.46
C ASP A 77 4.85 -1.01 -4.76
N SER A 78 6.17 -0.86 -4.71
CA SER A 78 7.03 -1.14 -5.86
C SER A 78 7.07 -2.63 -6.19
N MET A 79 7.17 -3.50 -5.19
CA MET A 79 7.11 -4.96 -5.37
C MET A 79 5.75 -5.41 -5.91
N ARG A 80 4.66 -4.84 -5.40
CA ARG A 80 3.30 -5.11 -5.90
C ARG A 80 3.14 -4.75 -7.37
N ARG A 81 3.72 -3.64 -7.83
CA ARG A 81 3.71 -3.27 -9.26
C ARG A 81 4.50 -4.25 -10.13
N VAL A 82 5.66 -4.71 -9.66
CA VAL A 82 6.46 -5.71 -10.38
C VAL A 82 5.70 -7.03 -10.46
N GLU A 83 5.11 -7.47 -9.36
CA GLU A 83 4.31 -8.69 -9.32
C GLU A 83 3.07 -8.59 -10.21
N TRP A 84 2.38 -7.45 -10.21
CA TRP A 84 1.24 -7.20 -11.09
C TRP A 84 1.61 -7.24 -12.58
N LYS A 85 2.78 -6.66 -12.96
CA LYS A 85 3.30 -6.76 -14.33
C LYS A 85 3.61 -8.22 -14.70
N ARG A 86 4.16 -8.99 -13.76
CA ARG A 86 4.45 -10.41 -13.95
C ARG A 86 3.18 -11.23 -14.15
N ILE A 87 2.17 -11.02 -13.31
CA ILE A 87 0.87 -11.69 -13.43
C ILE A 87 0.22 -11.36 -14.78
N ARG A 88 0.18 -10.08 -15.16
CA ARG A 88 -0.36 -9.66 -16.45
C ARG A 88 0.37 -10.31 -17.63
N GLN A 89 1.69 -10.42 -17.57
CA GLN A 89 2.46 -11.08 -18.61
C GLN A 89 2.14 -12.58 -18.68
N GLN A 90 1.99 -13.23 -17.54
CA GLN A 90 1.59 -14.65 -17.49
C GLN A 90 0.17 -14.87 -18.05
N GLU A 91 -0.78 -14.00 -17.72
CA GLU A 91 -2.14 -14.02 -18.28
C GLU A 91 -2.11 -13.85 -19.80
N TYR A 92 -1.31 -12.90 -20.29
CA TYR A 92 -1.13 -12.70 -21.74
C TYR A 92 -0.57 -13.94 -22.41
N ASP A 93 0.48 -14.55 -21.85
CA ASP A 93 1.13 -15.71 -22.41
C ASP A 93 0.23 -16.97 -22.36
N SER A 94 -0.59 -17.12 -21.32
CA SER A 94 -1.59 -18.18 -21.23
C SER A 94 -2.70 -18.01 -22.26
N PHE A 95 -3.24 -16.79 -22.36
CA PHE A 95 -4.24 -16.45 -23.36
C PHE A 95 -3.73 -16.66 -24.78
N ARG A 96 -2.50 -16.25 -25.09
CA ARG A 96 -1.88 -16.44 -26.39
C ARG A 96 -1.72 -17.92 -26.75
N ARG A 97 -1.40 -18.77 -25.76
CA ARG A 97 -1.30 -20.22 -25.97
C ARG A 97 -2.68 -20.84 -26.22
N GLU A 98 -3.67 -20.49 -25.43
CA GLU A 98 -5.05 -20.95 -25.60
C GLU A 98 -5.63 -20.52 -26.93
N ASP A 99 -5.43 -19.28 -27.33
CA ASP A 99 -5.87 -18.73 -28.62
C ASP A 99 -5.18 -19.43 -29.80
N SER A 100 -3.89 -19.78 -29.68
CA SER A 100 -3.18 -20.57 -30.69
C SER A 100 -3.75 -21.99 -30.84
N LEU A 101 -3.95 -22.68 -29.69
CA LEU A 101 -4.52 -24.03 -29.69
C LEU A 101 -5.95 -24.06 -30.25
N TRP A 102 -6.76 -23.05 -29.88
CA TRP A 102 -8.11 -22.90 -30.40
C TRP A 102 -8.11 -22.69 -31.92
N ARG A 103 -7.26 -21.79 -32.45
CA ARG A 103 -7.11 -21.54 -33.89
C ARG A 103 -6.72 -22.79 -34.65
N ASP A 104 -5.77 -23.54 -34.11
CA ASP A 104 -5.27 -24.78 -34.75
C ASP A 104 -6.37 -25.86 -34.72
N SER A 105 -7.18 -25.93 -33.68
CA SER A 105 -8.25 -26.93 -33.54
C SER A 105 -9.43 -26.68 -34.48
N VAL A 106 -9.74 -25.41 -34.76
CA VAL A 106 -10.91 -25.01 -35.56
C VAL A 106 -10.53 -24.75 -37.05
N GLY A 107 -9.23 -24.78 -37.38
CA GLY A 107 -8.76 -24.40 -38.70
C GLY A 107 -9.07 -22.94 -39.07
N TRP A 108 -9.17 -22.11 -38.05
CA TRP A 108 -9.67 -20.75 -38.16
C TRP A 108 -8.64 -19.85 -38.87
N ARG A 109 -9.01 -19.38 -40.02
CA ARG A 109 -8.33 -18.27 -40.67
C ARG A 109 -9.03 -17.02 -40.27
N TYR A 110 -8.25 -15.98 -39.84
CA TYR A 110 -8.83 -14.67 -39.58
C TYR A 110 -9.82 -14.34 -40.70
N PRO A 111 -11.10 -14.11 -40.39
CA PRO A 111 -11.99 -13.57 -41.38
C PRO A 111 -11.30 -12.34 -41.94
N LYS A 112 -11.20 -12.24 -43.27
CA LYS A 112 -10.85 -10.96 -43.90
C LYS A 112 -11.99 -10.03 -43.57
N HIS A 113 -11.86 -9.35 -42.45
CA HIS A 113 -12.83 -8.35 -42.08
C HIS A 113 -12.83 -7.30 -43.18
N GLU A 114 -13.92 -7.22 -43.91
CA GLU A 114 -14.20 -6.03 -44.70
C GLU A 114 -14.13 -4.86 -43.75
N LYS A 115 -13.19 -3.94 -44.02
CA LYS A 115 -13.03 -2.73 -43.25
C LYS A 115 -14.35 -1.96 -43.31
N LYS A 116 -15.14 -2.04 -42.26
CA LYS A 116 -16.21 -1.08 -42.07
C LYS A 116 -15.59 0.10 -41.32
N ASP A 117 -15.69 1.28 -41.90
CA ASP A 117 -15.48 2.56 -41.18
C ASP A 117 -16.62 2.75 -40.20
N THR A 118 -16.73 1.82 -39.25
CA THR A 118 -17.81 1.78 -38.26
C THR A 118 -17.28 2.47 -37.02
N VAL A 119 -17.99 3.46 -36.56
CA VAL A 119 -17.77 4.08 -35.27
C VAL A 119 -18.47 3.21 -34.22
N LEU A 120 -17.72 2.76 -33.21
CA LEU A 120 -18.22 1.92 -32.12
C LEU A 120 -18.30 2.72 -30.84
N ASP A 121 -19.35 2.49 -30.09
CA ASP A 121 -19.47 3.03 -28.75
C ASP A 121 -18.74 2.11 -27.76
N LEU A 122 -17.71 2.65 -27.07
CA LEU A 122 -16.91 1.91 -26.10
C LEU A 122 -17.70 1.36 -24.92
N ASN A 123 -18.79 2.02 -24.57
CA ASN A 123 -19.63 1.62 -23.44
C ASN A 123 -20.58 0.46 -23.79
N HIS A 124 -20.93 0.29 -25.06
CA HIS A 124 -21.89 -0.70 -25.50
C HIS A 124 -21.33 -1.82 -26.37
N CYS A 125 -20.17 -1.61 -27.03
CA CYS A 125 -19.58 -2.61 -27.93
C CYS A 125 -19.17 -3.90 -27.22
N ASP A 126 -19.18 -4.99 -27.97
CA ASP A 126 -18.72 -6.31 -27.56
C ASP A 126 -17.29 -6.63 -28.05
N THR A 127 -16.74 -7.76 -27.58
CA THR A 127 -15.40 -8.21 -28.00
C THR A 127 -15.31 -8.55 -29.47
N THR A 128 -16.40 -8.94 -30.12
CA THR A 128 -16.44 -9.32 -31.54
C THR A 128 -16.42 -8.06 -32.40
N GLU A 129 -17.22 -7.07 -32.03
CA GLU A 129 -17.26 -5.77 -32.71
C GLU A 129 -15.92 -5.06 -32.66
N LEU A 130 -15.27 -5.05 -31.49
CA LEU A 130 -13.93 -4.48 -31.30
C LEU A 130 -12.89 -5.11 -32.23
N GLN A 131 -12.99 -6.42 -32.49
CA GLN A 131 -12.06 -7.13 -33.38
C GLN A 131 -12.25 -6.78 -34.88
N TYR A 132 -13.35 -6.12 -35.27
CA TYR A 132 -13.51 -5.58 -36.64
C TYR A 132 -12.58 -4.38 -36.90
N ILE A 133 -12.11 -3.74 -35.83
CA ILE A 133 -11.19 -2.61 -35.97
C ILE A 133 -9.77 -3.12 -36.16
N ARG A 134 -9.12 -2.61 -37.23
CA ARG A 134 -7.74 -2.99 -37.52
C ARG A 134 -6.80 -2.59 -36.38
N GLY A 135 -6.06 -3.56 -35.87
CA GLY A 135 -5.11 -3.35 -34.75
C GLY A 135 -5.63 -3.80 -33.41
N ILE A 136 -6.94 -4.13 -33.31
CA ILE A 136 -7.52 -4.72 -32.11
C ILE A 136 -7.68 -6.21 -32.30
N GLY A 137 -6.86 -6.97 -31.58
CA GLY A 137 -6.98 -8.43 -31.49
C GLY A 137 -7.90 -8.85 -30.35
N ARG A 138 -8.23 -10.14 -30.29
CA ARG A 138 -9.09 -10.71 -29.25
C ARG A 138 -8.63 -10.33 -27.82
N TYR A 139 -7.32 -10.43 -27.55
CA TYR A 139 -6.78 -10.05 -26.23
C TYR A 139 -7.05 -8.58 -25.92
N THR A 140 -6.74 -7.68 -26.85
CA THR A 140 -6.96 -6.25 -26.67
C THR A 140 -8.45 -5.92 -26.48
N ALA A 141 -9.33 -6.56 -27.25
CA ALA A 141 -10.76 -6.41 -27.12
C ALA A 141 -11.26 -6.81 -25.71
N VAL A 142 -10.79 -7.94 -25.18
CA VAL A 142 -11.10 -8.37 -23.80
C VAL A 142 -10.57 -7.38 -22.78
N GLN A 143 -9.36 -6.84 -22.96
CA GLN A 143 -8.79 -5.85 -22.05
C GLN A 143 -9.57 -4.52 -22.08
N ILE A 144 -10.04 -4.08 -23.24
CA ILE A 144 -10.86 -2.87 -23.37
C ILE A 144 -12.17 -3.03 -22.55
N ILE A 145 -12.84 -4.19 -22.67
CA ILE A 145 -14.06 -4.43 -21.90
C ILE A 145 -13.78 -4.55 -20.40
N LYS A 146 -12.74 -5.28 -20.00
CA LYS A 146 -12.35 -5.37 -18.60
C LYS A 146 -12.03 -4.00 -17.99
N TYR A 147 -11.32 -3.15 -18.71
CA TYR A 147 -10.99 -1.80 -18.26
C TYR A 147 -12.22 -0.91 -18.18
N ARG A 148 -13.20 -1.08 -19.10
CA ARG A 148 -14.51 -0.45 -19.01
C ARG A 148 -15.22 -0.76 -17.69
N GLU A 149 -15.20 -2.04 -17.28
CA GLU A 149 -15.82 -2.47 -16.02
C GLU A 149 -15.09 -1.90 -14.79
N GLU A 150 -13.76 -1.82 -14.83
CA GLU A 150 -12.94 -1.25 -13.77
C GLU A 150 -13.14 0.26 -13.62
N LEU A 151 -13.28 0.99 -14.75
CA LEU A 151 -13.59 2.42 -14.76
C LEU A 151 -15.03 2.72 -14.31
N GLY A 152 -15.96 1.82 -14.61
CA GLY A 152 -17.38 2.08 -14.51
C GLY A 152 -17.96 2.73 -15.77
N GLY A 153 -17.27 2.58 -16.90
CA GLY A 153 -17.59 3.16 -18.21
C GLY A 153 -16.52 4.12 -18.71
N TYR A 154 -16.39 4.24 -20.01
CA TYR A 154 -15.51 5.25 -20.63
C TYR A 154 -16.21 6.60 -20.69
N TYR A 155 -15.57 7.60 -20.16
CA TYR A 155 -16.01 8.99 -20.28
C TYR A 155 -15.64 9.59 -21.65
N SER A 156 -14.53 9.13 -22.23
CA SER A 156 -13.98 9.64 -23.49
C SER A 156 -13.12 8.57 -24.16
N PRO A 157 -13.07 8.51 -25.51
CA PRO A 157 -12.21 7.57 -26.24
C PRO A 157 -10.72 7.75 -25.94
N GLU A 158 -10.28 8.96 -25.56
CA GLU A 158 -8.90 9.27 -25.21
C GLU A 158 -8.37 8.43 -24.05
N GLN A 159 -9.24 7.89 -23.22
CA GLN A 159 -8.87 6.99 -22.12
C GLN A 159 -8.24 5.67 -22.58
N LEU A 160 -8.38 5.32 -23.86
CA LEU A 160 -7.61 4.23 -24.46
C LEU A 160 -6.10 4.56 -24.57
N LYS A 161 -5.66 5.81 -24.35
CA LYS A 161 -4.25 6.17 -24.23
C LYS A 161 -3.63 5.82 -22.88
N ASP A 162 -4.46 5.49 -21.92
CA ASP A 162 -4.01 5.08 -20.59
C ASP A 162 -3.33 3.71 -20.59
N GLU A 163 -2.62 3.36 -19.53
CA GLU A 163 -2.30 1.96 -19.29
C GLU A 163 -3.62 1.17 -19.15
N PRO A 164 -3.76 0.03 -19.77
CA PRO A 164 -2.76 -0.85 -20.38
C PRO A 164 -2.56 -0.72 -21.90
N PHE A 165 -3.12 0.28 -22.56
CA PHE A 165 -3.25 0.33 -24.02
C PHE A 165 -2.18 1.18 -24.72
N GLN A 166 -1.17 1.69 -24.02
CA GLN A 166 -0.10 2.55 -24.57
C GLN A 166 0.68 1.94 -25.75
N HIS A 167 0.59 0.60 -25.93
CA HIS A 167 1.22 -0.10 -27.04
C HIS A 167 0.42 -0.04 -28.35
N LEU A 168 -0.81 0.48 -28.31
CA LEU A 168 -1.66 0.61 -29.49
C LEU A 168 -1.32 1.90 -30.25
N SER A 169 -1.34 1.82 -31.58
CA SER A 169 -1.25 3.00 -32.46
C SER A 169 -2.59 3.75 -32.45
N LEU A 170 -2.85 4.48 -31.38
CA LEU A 170 -4.17 5.02 -31.06
C LEU A 170 -4.60 6.20 -31.94
N ASP A 171 -3.69 6.93 -32.56
CA ASP A 171 -4.03 8.11 -33.35
C ASP A 171 -5.01 7.82 -34.49
N THR A 172 -4.87 6.63 -35.10
CA THR A 172 -5.80 6.16 -36.14
C THR A 172 -7.00 5.40 -35.59
N LEU A 173 -6.88 4.84 -34.38
CA LEU A 173 -7.93 4.02 -33.77
C LEU A 173 -9.00 4.87 -33.10
N LEU A 174 -8.65 6.01 -32.51
CA LEU A 174 -9.60 6.86 -31.80
C LEU A 174 -10.74 7.37 -32.68
N ALA A 175 -10.51 7.55 -33.97
CA ALA A 175 -11.56 7.95 -34.92
C ALA A 175 -12.68 6.92 -35.08
N HIS A 176 -12.43 5.66 -34.68
CA HIS A 176 -13.42 4.59 -34.71
C HIS A 176 -14.22 4.42 -33.42
N PHE A 177 -14.00 5.28 -32.41
CA PHE A 177 -14.63 5.15 -31.12
C PHE A 177 -15.39 6.39 -30.71
N THR A 178 -16.52 6.16 -30.03
CA THR A 178 -17.25 7.15 -29.24
C THR A 178 -17.41 6.62 -27.83
N ALA A 179 -17.67 7.53 -26.88
CA ALA A 179 -18.05 7.21 -25.52
C ALA A 179 -19.04 8.28 -25.04
N ASP A 180 -20.13 7.85 -24.41
CA ASP A 180 -21.10 8.77 -23.82
C ASP A 180 -20.81 8.89 -22.31
N ALA A 181 -20.60 10.11 -21.85
CA ALA A 181 -20.42 10.41 -20.44
C ALA A 181 -21.63 10.05 -19.57
N ALA A 182 -22.82 9.97 -20.17
CA ALA A 182 -24.06 9.60 -19.46
C ALA A 182 -24.05 8.12 -19.00
N ASP A 183 -23.27 7.27 -19.65
CA ASP A 183 -23.16 5.83 -19.31
C ASP A 183 -22.18 5.56 -18.16
N VAL A 184 -21.47 6.59 -17.70
CA VAL A 184 -20.47 6.44 -16.64
C VAL A 184 -21.12 6.24 -15.28
N GLN A 185 -20.73 5.17 -14.60
CA GLN A 185 -21.16 4.88 -13.24
C GLN A 185 -20.35 5.71 -12.23
N THR A 186 -21.02 6.62 -11.57
CA THR A 186 -20.39 7.48 -10.55
C THR A 186 -20.28 6.80 -9.20
N ILE A 187 -19.26 7.17 -8.43
CA ILE A 187 -19.01 6.74 -7.06
C ILE A 187 -19.34 7.90 -6.12
N ASP A 188 -20.27 7.68 -5.21
CA ASP A 188 -20.55 8.66 -4.17
C ASP A 188 -19.46 8.66 -3.11
N VAL A 189 -18.70 9.75 -3.07
CA VAL A 189 -17.52 9.91 -2.18
C VAL A 189 -17.92 9.90 -0.71
N ASN A 190 -19.14 10.40 -0.38
CA ASN A 190 -19.59 10.52 0.99
C ASN A 190 -20.04 9.20 1.62
N SER A 191 -20.48 8.23 0.81
CA SER A 191 -21.00 6.95 1.30
C SER A 191 -20.10 5.75 1.00
N CYS A 192 -19.23 5.80 -0.03
CA CYS A 192 -18.45 4.66 -0.48
C CYS A 192 -17.39 4.19 0.53
N SER A 193 -17.01 2.91 0.43
CA SER A 193 -15.88 2.35 1.18
C SER A 193 -14.54 2.72 0.54
N ILE A 194 -13.47 2.66 1.34
CA ILE A 194 -12.10 2.85 0.83
C ILE A 194 -11.74 1.83 -0.25
N ASP A 195 -12.24 0.58 -0.11
CA ASP A 195 -12.01 -0.50 -1.08
C ASP A 195 -12.69 -0.20 -2.41
N ARG A 196 -13.85 0.47 -2.39
CA ARG A 196 -14.53 0.89 -3.63
C ARG A 196 -13.72 1.97 -4.35
N LEU A 197 -13.20 2.96 -3.61
CA LEU A 197 -12.34 4.01 -4.18
C LEU A 197 -11.05 3.45 -4.76
N GLN A 198 -10.36 2.56 -4.05
CA GLN A 198 -9.08 2.02 -4.51
C GLN A 198 -9.18 1.05 -5.69
N ARG A 199 -10.38 0.50 -5.98
CA ARG A 199 -10.60 -0.35 -7.16
C ARG A 199 -10.62 0.44 -8.46
N HIS A 200 -10.87 1.75 -8.37
CA HIS A 200 -10.90 2.59 -9.56
C HIS A 200 -9.47 2.78 -10.10
N PRO A 201 -9.22 2.59 -11.42
CA PRO A 201 -7.88 2.62 -12.01
C PRO A 201 -7.12 3.94 -11.78
N TYR A 202 -7.83 5.06 -11.66
CA TYR A 202 -7.24 6.39 -11.44
C TYR A 202 -6.92 6.70 -9.99
N LEU A 203 -7.31 5.85 -9.03
CA LEU A 203 -7.03 6.07 -7.62
C LEU A 203 -6.07 5.01 -7.06
N ARG A 204 -4.95 5.48 -6.54
CA ARG A 204 -4.04 4.65 -5.76
C ARG A 204 -4.53 4.54 -4.32
N TYR A 205 -4.12 3.50 -3.62
CA TYR A 205 -4.49 3.31 -2.21
C TYR A 205 -4.25 4.55 -1.33
N LYS A 206 -3.12 5.25 -1.51
CA LYS A 206 -2.82 6.48 -0.74
C LYS A 206 -3.84 7.59 -0.99
N GLN A 207 -4.20 7.78 -2.25
CA GLN A 207 -5.19 8.77 -2.66
C GLN A 207 -6.59 8.40 -2.13
N ALA A 208 -7.01 7.16 -2.30
CA ALA A 208 -8.27 6.66 -1.74
C ALA A 208 -8.33 6.80 -0.21
N LYS A 209 -7.22 6.50 0.49
CA LYS A 209 -7.10 6.68 1.93
C LYS A 209 -7.14 8.16 2.35
N ALA A 210 -6.50 9.04 1.58
CA ALA A 210 -6.52 10.48 1.85
C ALA A 210 -7.94 11.05 1.72
N ILE A 211 -8.66 10.69 0.65
CA ILE A 211 -10.07 11.05 0.45
C ILE A 211 -10.93 10.54 1.62
N TYR A 212 -10.79 9.26 1.99
CA TYR A 212 -11.51 8.67 3.11
C TYR A 212 -11.23 9.39 4.44
N THR A 213 -9.97 9.75 4.69
CA THR A 213 -9.57 10.46 5.91
C THR A 213 -10.13 11.88 5.93
N LEU A 214 -10.09 12.60 4.81
CA LEU A 214 -10.68 13.93 4.67
C LEU A 214 -12.18 13.91 4.94
N ARG A 215 -12.91 12.93 4.38
CA ARG A 215 -14.32 12.72 4.67
C ARG A 215 -14.61 12.53 6.16
N ARG A 216 -13.76 11.77 6.86
CA ARG A 216 -13.93 11.57 8.32
C ARG A 216 -13.65 12.82 9.16
N GLN A 217 -12.83 13.73 8.65
CA GLN A 217 -12.54 15.00 9.30
C GLN A 217 -13.63 16.05 9.07
N ARG A 218 -14.31 15.96 7.93
CA ARG A 218 -15.42 16.83 7.55
C ARG A 218 -16.72 16.04 7.63
N VAL A 219 -17.81 16.69 7.94
CA VAL A 219 -19.14 16.04 8.01
C VAL A 219 -19.54 15.47 6.65
N SER A 220 -19.24 16.20 5.58
CA SER A 220 -19.42 15.78 4.18
C SER A 220 -18.46 16.56 3.27
N LEU A 221 -18.11 15.95 2.14
CA LEU A 221 -17.40 16.61 1.06
C LEU A 221 -18.45 17.19 0.10
N LYS A 222 -18.27 18.45 -0.26
CA LYS A 222 -19.28 19.19 -1.04
C LYS A 222 -19.01 19.18 -2.54
N GLY A 223 -17.79 18.89 -2.94
CA GLY A 223 -17.41 18.90 -4.33
C GLY A 223 -15.94 18.56 -4.56
N ILE A 224 -15.57 18.61 -5.83
CA ILE A 224 -14.22 18.28 -6.28
C ILE A 224 -13.15 19.21 -5.67
N ASP A 225 -13.50 20.46 -5.37
CA ASP A 225 -12.59 21.43 -4.78
C ASP A 225 -12.10 21.03 -3.38
N ASP A 226 -12.89 20.26 -2.65
CA ASP A 226 -12.46 19.71 -1.36
C ASP A 226 -11.26 18.76 -1.52
N LEU A 227 -11.17 18.05 -2.65
CA LEU A 227 -10.08 17.12 -2.96
C LEU A 227 -8.79 17.84 -3.33
N ARG A 228 -8.84 19.08 -3.83
CA ARG A 228 -7.67 19.91 -4.13
C ARG A 228 -6.85 20.26 -2.87
N SER A 229 -7.46 20.16 -1.71
CA SER A 229 -6.74 20.34 -0.44
C SER A 229 -5.83 19.17 -0.06
N LEU A 230 -5.89 18.04 -0.79
CA LEU A 230 -5.12 16.83 -0.52
C LEU A 230 -3.79 16.83 -1.29
N PRO A 231 -2.65 16.82 -0.59
CA PRO A 231 -1.33 16.80 -1.24
C PRO A 231 -1.02 15.48 -1.99
N GLU A 232 -1.81 14.42 -1.73
CA GLU A 232 -1.68 13.12 -2.39
C GLU A 232 -2.30 13.10 -3.80
N LEU A 233 -3.13 14.07 -4.14
CA LEU A 233 -3.81 14.21 -5.43
C LEU A 233 -3.20 15.38 -6.19
N THR A 234 -2.75 15.13 -7.41
CA THR A 234 -2.36 16.18 -8.34
C THR A 234 -3.60 16.73 -9.05
N GLU A 235 -3.51 17.92 -9.67
CA GLU A 235 -4.62 18.46 -10.46
C GLU A 235 -4.99 17.52 -11.62
N GLU A 236 -4.01 16.88 -12.24
CA GLU A 236 -4.22 15.88 -13.29
C GLU A 236 -5.00 14.66 -12.76
N ASP A 237 -4.65 14.15 -11.55
CA ASP A 237 -5.39 13.05 -10.92
C ASP A 237 -6.84 13.45 -10.67
N ILE A 238 -7.07 14.69 -10.23
CA ILE A 238 -8.40 15.23 -9.93
C ILE A 238 -9.22 15.36 -11.22
N GLU A 239 -8.66 15.92 -12.27
CA GLU A 239 -9.35 16.06 -13.56
C GLU A 239 -9.76 14.71 -14.15
N ARG A 240 -8.89 13.69 -14.03
CA ARG A 240 -9.14 12.34 -14.54
C ARG A 240 -10.22 11.60 -13.76
N ILE A 241 -10.27 11.79 -12.43
CA ILE A 241 -11.24 11.09 -11.58
C ILE A 241 -12.59 11.83 -11.46
N ALA A 242 -12.61 13.15 -11.71
CA ALA A 242 -13.79 14.00 -11.53
C ALA A 242 -15.08 13.46 -12.19
N PRO A 243 -15.06 12.92 -13.43
CA PRO A 243 -16.24 12.38 -14.09
C PRO A 243 -16.86 11.18 -13.37
N TYR A 244 -16.10 10.51 -12.52
CA TYR A 244 -16.49 9.30 -11.80
C TYR A 244 -16.91 9.55 -10.36
N LEU A 245 -16.82 10.78 -9.88
CA LEU A 245 -17.17 11.13 -8.50
C LEU A 245 -18.46 11.94 -8.44
N ARG A 246 -19.28 11.61 -7.43
CA ARG A 246 -20.41 12.44 -7.01
C ARG A 246 -20.35 12.70 -5.51
N PHE A 247 -20.97 13.78 -5.07
CA PHE A 247 -20.89 14.31 -3.71
C PHE A 247 -22.30 14.54 -3.17
N GLU A 248 -23.04 13.44 -2.98
CA GLU A 248 -24.41 13.46 -2.44
C GLU A 248 -24.45 13.12 -0.95
#